data_3be7bcda00fd31462599b4aae7070018
#
_entry.id   3be7bcda00fd31462599b4aae7070018
#
_cell.length_a   1.000
_cell.length_b   1.000
_cell.length_c   1.000
_cell.angle_alpha   90.00
_cell.angle_beta   90.00
_cell.angle_gamma   90.00
#
_symmetry.space_group_name_H-M   'P 1'
#
loop_
_entity.id
_entity.type
_entity.pdbx_description
1 polymer ?
#
loop_
_entity_poly.entity_id
_entity_poly.type
_entity_poly.pdbx_seq_one_letter_code
_entity_poly.pdbx_strand_id
1 'polypeptide(L)'
;MNRVYNFSAGPSMLPESVLLRAAAEMLDYEGSGQSVMEMSHRSKVYDAIIKGAESLLREVMEIPDNYKVLFLQGGASSQFAMVPLNLMTKNRKADYVLSGQFSTKAYKEAARFGDCKVVASSKEQNFSRIPDLDPKEFRPDADYFHICMNNTIYGTVFHALPETGDVPLVADISSCILSRPIDVSRFGVLYAGAQKNVAPAGLTIVIIREDLIGEPQEKTPTMFMYKTHAESDSMYNTPPCYSIYMCKLVLEWLKNEVGGLKAMEKRNVEKAALLYDFLGRSKLFKGCAEKESRSIMNVTFVTGDKDLDAKFVQEAAAAGFVNLKGHRSVGGMRASIYNAMPREGVEKLVQFMENFEKENA
;
A
#
# COMPACT_ATOMS: atom_id res chain seq x y z
N MET A 1 0.73 27.37 9.01
CA MET A 1 1.61 26.33 9.62
C MET A 1 2.64 25.90 8.58
N ASN A 2 3.92 25.83 8.94
CA ASN A 2 4.97 25.47 7.97
C ASN A 2 5.20 23.95 8.03
N ARG A 3 4.38 23.16 7.28
CA ARG A 3 4.54 21.71 7.21
C ARG A 3 5.67 21.36 6.24
N VAL A 4 6.54 20.44 6.63
CA VAL A 4 7.56 19.85 5.74
C VAL A 4 6.91 18.94 4.69
N TYR A 5 7.56 18.76 3.55
CA TYR A 5 7.17 17.76 2.56
C TYR A 5 7.75 16.40 2.96
N ASN A 6 6.89 15.53 3.46
CA ASN A 6 7.28 14.20 3.95
C ASN A 6 7.19 13.14 2.85
N PHE A 7 8.34 12.70 2.34
CA PHE A 7 8.48 11.65 1.32
C PHE A 7 8.65 10.25 1.90
N SER A 8 8.26 10.03 3.15
CA SER A 8 8.36 8.72 3.81
C SER A 8 7.56 7.65 3.08
N ALA A 9 8.12 6.46 3.02
CA ALA A 9 7.45 5.29 2.43
C ALA A 9 6.34 4.67 3.31
N GLY A 10 6.21 5.15 4.54
CA GLY A 10 5.21 4.74 5.51
C GLY A 10 5.78 4.61 6.93
N PRO A 11 5.12 5.22 7.94
CA PRO A 11 3.96 6.10 7.83
C PRO A 11 4.20 7.30 6.93
N SER A 12 3.22 7.62 6.09
CA SER A 12 3.34 8.66 5.09
C SER A 12 2.54 9.93 5.44
N MET A 13 2.61 10.90 4.55
CA MET A 13 1.83 12.14 4.66
C MET A 13 0.32 11.84 4.60
N LEU A 14 -0.47 12.57 5.39
CA LEU A 14 -1.94 12.58 5.33
C LEU A 14 -2.43 13.93 4.80
N PRO A 15 -3.64 13.99 4.18
CA PRO A 15 -4.21 15.24 3.72
C PRO A 15 -4.36 16.23 4.88
N GLU A 16 -4.06 17.51 4.61
CA GLU A 16 -4.09 18.53 5.67
C GLU A 16 -5.51 18.78 6.17
N SER A 17 -6.51 18.83 5.27
CA SER A 17 -7.92 18.97 5.64
C SER A 17 -8.40 17.85 6.57
N VAL A 18 -7.95 16.60 6.33
CA VAL A 18 -8.22 15.45 7.20
C VAL A 18 -7.61 15.63 8.59
N LEU A 19 -6.36 16.08 8.67
CA LEU A 19 -5.70 16.31 9.96
C LEU A 19 -6.33 17.46 10.74
N LEU A 20 -6.71 18.54 10.07
CA LEU A 20 -7.41 19.68 10.69
C LEU A 20 -8.77 19.27 11.25
N ARG A 21 -9.54 18.49 10.47
CA ARG A 21 -10.83 17.95 10.95
C ARG A 21 -10.63 17.00 12.13
N ALA A 22 -9.68 16.08 12.06
CA ALA A 22 -9.37 15.17 13.15
C ALA A 22 -8.94 15.93 14.43
N ALA A 23 -8.20 17.04 14.29
CA ALA A 23 -7.82 17.88 15.41
C ALA A 23 -9.03 18.62 16.01
N ALA A 24 -9.96 19.10 15.19
CA ALA A 24 -11.19 19.75 15.64
C ALA A 24 -12.12 18.78 16.39
N GLU A 25 -12.20 17.53 15.95
CA GLU A 25 -13.02 16.48 16.54
C GLU A 25 -12.29 15.69 17.65
N MET A 26 -11.06 16.10 18.04
CA MET A 26 -10.21 15.33 18.95
C MET A 26 -10.83 15.13 20.34
N LEU A 27 -11.51 16.13 20.88
CA LEU A 27 -12.13 16.07 22.21
C LEU A 27 -13.63 15.70 22.15
N ASP A 28 -14.28 16.02 21.04
CA ASP A 28 -15.72 15.84 20.88
C ASP A 28 -16.08 15.49 19.43
N TYR A 29 -16.21 14.19 19.17
CA TYR A 29 -16.63 13.70 17.86
C TYR A 29 -18.15 13.96 17.68
N GLU A 30 -18.49 14.87 16.75
CA GLU A 30 -19.87 15.15 16.32
C GLU A 30 -20.87 15.40 17.50
N GLY A 31 -20.41 16.04 18.59
CA GLY A 31 -21.26 16.35 19.75
C GLY A 31 -21.50 15.16 20.69
N SER A 32 -20.74 14.07 20.55
CA SER A 32 -20.82 12.89 21.42
C SER A 32 -20.26 13.12 22.82
N GLY A 33 -19.53 14.22 23.04
CA GLY A 33 -18.80 14.51 24.27
C GLY A 33 -17.60 13.60 24.51
N GLN A 34 -17.15 12.84 23.51
CA GLN A 34 -16.04 11.88 23.61
C GLN A 34 -15.10 11.95 22.40
N SER A 35 -13.82 11.72 22.65
CA SER A 35 -12.87 11.42 21.60
C SER A 35 -13.12 10.04 20.98
N VAL A 36 -12.89 9.88 19.68
CA VAL A 36 -12.90 8.57 19.05
C VAL A 36 -11.88 7.61 19.70
N MET A 37 -10.81 8.14 20.30
CA MET A 37 -9.78 7.32 20.96
C MET A 37 -10.23 6.67 22.24
N GLU A 38 -11.26 7.22 22.90
CA GLU A 38 -11.74 6.75 24.22
C GLU A 38 -13.14 6.15 24.19
N MET A 39 -13.87 6.27 23.07
CA MET A 39 -15.22 5.72 22.98
C MET A 39 -15.21 4.19 22.86
N SER A 40 -16.22 3.56 23.44
CA SER A 40 -16.40 2.12 23.29
C SER A 40 -16.64 1.75 21.82
N HIS A 41 -15.88 0.77 21.31
CA HIS A 41 -16.09 0.21 19.96
C HIS A 41 -17.46 -0.48 19.81
N ARG A 42 -18.21 -0.69 20.90
CA ARG A 42 -19.58 -1.24 20.90
C ARG A 42 -20.64 -0.15 21.00
N SER A 43 -20.26 1.12 21.03
CA SER A 43 -21.21 2.23 21.04
C SER A 43 -21.84 2.41 19.65
N LYS A 44 -23.06 2.95 19.60
CA LYS A 44 -23.73 3.29 18.34
C LYS A 44 -22.96 4.33 17.51
N VAL A 45 -22.26 5.22 18.19
CA VAL A 45 -21.43 6.27 17.54
C VAL A 45 -20.28 5.61 16.81
N TYR A 46 -19.56 4.68 17.45
CA TYR A 46 -18.46 4.00 16.80
C TYR A 46 -18.94 3.03 15.70
N ASP A 47 -20.06 2.35 15.89
CA ASP A 47 -20.68 1.51 14.85
C ASP A 47 -20.93 2.31 13.56
N ALA A 48 -21.38 3.55 13.69
CA ALA A 48 -21.53 4.45 12.53
C ALA A 48 -20.20 4.83 11.87
N ILE A 49 -19.11 4.95 12.64
CA ILE A 49 -17.77 5.23 12.12
C ILE A 49 -17.27 4.05 11.27
N ILE A 50 -17.26 2.84 11.83
CA ILE A 50 -16.70 1.67 11.13
C ILE A 50 -17.55 1.28 9.92
N LYS A 51 -18.87 1.29 10.02
CA LYS A 51 -19.79 1.06 8.89
C LYS A 51 -19.66 2.13 7.81
N GLY A 52 -19.51 3.39 8.22
CA GLY A 52 -19.25 4.49 7.29
C GLY A 52 -17.93 4.33 6.55
N ALA A 53 -16.88 3.90 7.23
CA ALA A 53 -15.59 3.61 6.60
C ALA A 53 -15.69 2.46 5.59
N GLU A 54 -16.40 1.37 5.95
CA GLU A 54 -16.62 0.25 5.04
C GLU A 54 -17.45 0.65 3.82
N SER A 55 -18.58 1.34 4.03
CA SER A 55 -19.45 1.79 2.95
C SER A 55 -18.72 2.69 1.96
N LEU A 56 -17.93 3.65 2.47
CA LEU A 56 -17.12 4.53 1.62
C LEU A 56 -16.04 3.78 0.86
N LEU A 57 -15.39 2.81 1.49
CA LEU A 57 -14.36 2.00 0.82
C LEU A 57 -14.98 1.16 -0.30
N ARG A 58 -16.15 0.54 -0.03
CA ARG A 58 -16.91 -0.20 -1.05
C ARG A 58 -17.29 0.68 -2.23
N GLU A 59 -17.83 1.87 -1.96
CA GLU A 59 -18.22 2.82 -2.99
C GLU A 59 -17.01 3.30 -3.81
N VAL A 60 -15.94 3.75 -3.14
CA VAL A 60 -14.76 4.33 -3.82
C VAL A 60 -14.01 3.31 -4.66
N MET A 61 -13.91 2.05 -4.19
CA MET A 61 -13.22 0.97 -4.90
C MET A 61 -14.15 0.09 -5.75
N GLU A 62 -15.45 0.40 -5.81
CA GLU A 62 -16.45 -0.38 -6.54
C GLU A 62 -16.41 -1.88 -6.14
N ILE A 63 -16.33 -2.16 -4.80
CA ILE A 63 -16.19 -3.52 -4.27
C ILE A 63 -17.51 -4.28 -4.47
N PRO A 64 -17.52 -5.43 -5.16
CA PRO A 64 -18.72 -6.24 -5.36
C PRO A 64 -19.31 -6.77 -4.04
N ASP A 65 -20.63 -7.03 -4.02
CA ASP A 65 -21.34 -7.47 -2.82
C ASP A 65 -20.87 -8.82 -2.27
N ASN A 66 -20.32 -9.69 -3.14
CA ASN A 66 -19.79 -10.99 -2.77
C ASN A 66 -18.36 -10.93 -2.18
N TYR A 67 -17.93 -9.76 -1.70
CA TYR A 67 -16.67 -9.59 -0.97
C TYR A 67 -16.94 -9.10 0.44
N LYS A 68 -16.15 -9.56 1.39
CA LYS A 68 -16.05 -8.98 2.74
C LYS A 68 -14.91 -7.96 2.79
N VAL A 69 -15.17 -6.86 3.49
CA VAL A 69 -14.15 -5.88 3.87
C VAL A 69 -13.84 -6.08 5.35
N LEU A 70 -12.58 -6.33 5.67
CA LEU A 70 -12.14 -6.57 7.03
C LEU A 70 -11.16 -5.48 7.47
N PHE A 71 -11.38 -4.92 8.66
CA PHE A 71 -10.48 -3.98 9.32
C PHE A 71 -9.71 -4.70 10.41
N LEU A 72 -8.47 -5.05 10.12
CA LEU A 72 -7.61 -5.88 10.94
C LEU A 72 -6.42 -5.09 11.52
N GLN A 73 -5.56 -5.80 12.23
CA GLN A 73 -4.31 -5.31 12.80
C GLN A 73 -3.12 -6.12 12.29
N GLY A 74 -1.89 -5.70 12.60
CA GLY A 74 -0.67 -6.44 12.27
C GLY A 74 -0.04 -6.12 10.92
N GLY A 75 -0.65 -5.26 10.11
CA GLY A 75 -0.14 -4.83 8.80
C GLY A 75 -0.07 -5.97 7.79
N ALA A 76 0.59 -5.72 6.67
CA ALA A 76 0.86 -6.74 5.67
C ALA A 76 1.66 -7.93 6.22
N SER A 77 2.47 -7.71 7.26
CA SER A 77 3.28 -8.79 7.86
C SER A 77 2.41 -9.89 8.47
N SER A 78 1.29 -9.56 9.13
CA SER A 78 0.34 -10.58 9.58
C SER A 78 -0.37 -11.26 8.40
N GLN A 79 -0.62 -10.54 7.31
CA GLN A 79 -1.25 -11.12 6.12
C GLN A 79 -0.35 -12.14 5.41
N PHE A 80 0.98 -12.01 5.51
CA PHE A 80 1.91 -13.02 4.99
C PHE A 80 1.71 -14.40 5.62
N ALA A 81 1.22 -14.46 6.88
CA ALA A 81 0.84 -15.70 7.56
C ALA A 81 -0.66 -16.01 7.41
N MET A 82 -1.54 -15.00 7.50
CA MET A 82 -3.00 -15.22 7.44
C MET A 82 -3.44 -15.77 6.09
N VAL A 83 -2.90 -15.24 4.99
CA VAL A 83 -3.23 -15.73 3.63
C VAL A 83 -3.00 -17.23 3.50
N PRO A 84 -1.79 -17.78 3.72
CA PRO A 84 -1.58 -19.23 3.60
C PRO A 84 -2.37 -20.05 4.63
N LEU A 85 -2.52 -19.57 5.86
CA LEU A 85 -3.30 -20.26 6.90
C LEU A 85 -4.77 -20.43 6.52
N ASN A 86 -5.36 -19.46 5.83
CA ASN A 86 -6.78 -19.48 5.45
C ASN A 86 -7.01 -20.05 4.05
N LEU A 87 -6.10 -19.91 3.10
CA LEU A 87 -6.33 -20.28 1.70
C LEU A 87 -5.64 -21.58 1.30
N MET A 88 -4.46 -21.93 1.86
CA MET A 88 -3.77 -23.18 1.51
C MET A 88 -4.38 -24.39 2.23
N THR A 89 -5.64 -24.68 1.95
CA THR A 89 -6.44 -25.68 2.68
C THR A 89 -6.84 -26.91 1.83
N LYS A 90 -6.80 -26.80 0.49
CA LYS A 90 -7.18 -27.90 -0.42
C LYS A 90 -5.95 -28.72 -0.85
N ASN A 91 -5.04 -28.09 -1.58
CA ASN A 91 -3.86 -28.76 -2.14
C ASN A 91 -2.57 -28.38 -1.40
N ARG A 92 -2.63 -27.42 -0.50
CA ARG A 92 -1.50 -26.83 0.25
C ARG A 92 -0.40 -26.31 -0.66
N LYS A 93 -0.78 -25.74 -1.81
CA LYS A 93 0.10 -25.21 -2.84
C LYS A 93 -0.20 -23.74 -3.09
N ALA A 94 0.83 -22.92 -3.31
CA ALA A 94 0.66 -21.55 -3.74
C ALA A 94 1.81 -21.10 -4.65
N ASP A 95 1.48 -20.24 -5.62
CA ASP A 95 2.44 -19.67 -6.56
C ASP A 95 2.74 -18.20 -6.23
N TYR A 96 4.01 -17.85 -6.34
CA TYR A 96 4.50 -16.52 -5.96
C TYR A 96 5.34 -15.89 -7.05
N VAL A 97 5.13 -14.59 -7.29
CA VAL A 97 6.05 -13.76 -8.07
C VAL A 97 6.93 -12.94 -7.13
N LEU A 98 8.25 -13.11 -7.25
CA LEU A 98 9.20 -12.34 -6.45
C LEU A 98 9.65 -11.09 -7.21
N SER A 99 8.94 -9.99 -7.00
CA SER A 99 9.22 -8.68 -7.59
C SER A 99 9.88 -7.69 -6.62
N GLY A 100 10.19 -8.13 -5.37
CA GLY A 100 10.80 -7.29 -4.36
C GLY A 100 10.94 -7.97 -3.01
N GLN A 101 11.37 -7.19 -1.99
CA GLN A 101 11.56 -7.72 -0.64
C GLN A 101 10.26 -8.16 0.04
N PHE A 102 9.15 -7.43 -0.17
CA PHE A 102 7.89 -7.78 0.48
C PHE A 102 7.29 -9.06 -0.09
N SER A 103 7.29 -9.25 -1.42
CA SER A 103 6.89 -10.51 -2.04
C SER A 103 7.81 -11.68 -1.60
N THR A 104 9.12 -11.43 -1.44
CA THR A 104 10.06 -12.43 -0.92
C THR A 104 9.75 -12.80 0.55
N LYS A 105 9.36 -11.83 1.38
CA LYS A 105 8.95 -12.10 2.78
C LYS A 105 7.65 -12.88 2.83
N ALA A 106 6.66 -12.50 2.01
CA ALA A 106 5.39 -13.20 1.90
C ALA A 106 5.61 -14.67 1.49
N TYR A 107 6.42 -14.92 0.45
CA TYR A 107 6.80 -16.27 0.03
C TYR A 107 7.45 -17.08 1.15
N LYS A 108 8.46 -16.49 1.83
CA LYS A 108 9.16 -17.19 2.91
C LYS A 108 8.27 -17.54 4.10
N GLU A 109 7.31 -16.67 4.41
CA GLU A 109 6.35 -16.96 5.46
C GLU A 109 5.36 -18.05 5.03
N ALA A 110 4.82 -17.96 3.82
CA ALA A 110 3.90 -18.95 3.28
C ALA A 110 4.50 -20.36 3.14
N ALA A 111 5.78 -20.44 2.76
CA ALA A 111 6.51 -21.71 2.65
C ALA A 111 6.62 -22.49 3.98
N ARG A 112 6.29 -21.87 5.11
CA ARG A 112 6.18 -22.55 6.41
C ARG A 112 4.88 -23.36 6.55
N PHE A 113 3.90 -23.06 5.72
CA PHE A 113 2.53 -23.58 5.83
C PHE A 113 2.16 -24.53 4.70
N GLY A 114 2.93 -24.61 3.60
CA GLY A 114 2.66 -25.48 2.48
C GLY A 114 3.71 -25.39 1.38
N ASP A 115 3.45 -26.01 0.26
CA ASP A 115 4.32 -26.04 -0.92
C ASP A 115 4.16 -24.74 -1.74
N CYS A 116 5.15 -23.85 -1.64
CA CYS A 116 5.18 -22.60 -2.38
C CYS A 116 6.17 -22.67 -3.55
N LYS A 117 5.72 -22.36 -4.76
CA LYS A 117 6.56 -22.25 -5.97
C LYS A 117 6.82 -20.79 -6.29
N VAL A 118 8.07 -20.45 -6.61
CA VAL A 118 8.42 -19.17 -7.24
C VAL A 118 8.26 -19.35 -8.75
N VAL A 119 7.25 -18.72 -9.34
CA VAL A 119 6.97 -18.85 -10.80
C VAL A 119 7.73 -17.83 -11.64
N ALA A 120 8.12 -16.71 -11.03
CA ALA A 120 8.97 -15.71 -11.68
C ALA A 120 9.67 -14.84 -10.63
N SER A 121 10.85 -14.30 -10.97
CA SER A 121 11.62 -13.43 -10.11
C SER A 121 12.47 -12.45 -10.92
N SER A 122 12.50 -11.18 -10.51
CA SER A 122 13.42 -10.16 -11.04
C SER A 122 14.61 -9.89 -10.11
N LYS A 123 14.94 -10.82 -9.22
CA LYS A 123 16.02 -10.67 -8.24
C LYS A 123 17.40 -10.44 -8.91
N GLU A 124 17.68 -11.12 -10.01
CA GLU A 124 18.93 -10.98 -10.75
C GLU A 124 19.09 -9.59 -11.39
N GLN A 125 17.96 -8.91 -11.67
CA GLN A 125 17.90 -7.52 -12.13
C GLN A 125 17.74 -6.54 -10.95
N ASN A 126 18.11 -6.93 -9.74
CA ASN A 126 17.95 -6.13 -8.51
C ASN A 126 16.52 -5.57 -8.33
N PHE A 127 15.51 -6.28 -8.81
CA PHE A 127 14.10 -5.88 -8.79
C PHE A 127 13.83 -4.53 -9.46
N SER A 128 14.63 -4.14 -10.45
CA SER A 128 14.43 -2.91 -11.25
C SER A 128 13.22 -2.98 -12.17
N ARG A 129 12.64 -4.16 -12.34
CA ARG A 129 11.47 -4.41 -13.18
C ARG A 129 10.54 -5.46 -12.59
N ILE A 130 9.32 -5.52 -13.07
CA ILE A 130 8.43 -6.67 -12.88
C ILE A 130 8.96 -7.80 -13.77
N PRO A 131 9.10 -9.03 -13.26
CA PRO A 131 9.58 -10.14 -14.07
C PRO A 131 8.57 -10.53 -15.16
N ASP A 132 9.07 -11.06 -16.27
CA ASP A 132 8.22 -11.66 -17.30
C ASP A 132 7.55 -12.90 -16.71
N LEU A 133 6.28 -13.08 -17.02
CA LEU A 133 5.46 -14.19 -16.53
C LEU A 133 5.21 -15.19 -17.67
N ASP A 134 5.60 -16.44 -17.48
CA ASP A 134 5.23 -17.55 -18.39
C ASP A 134 4.05 -18.32 -17.77
N PRO A 135 2.85 -18.28 -18.36
CA PRO A 135 1.69 -19.03 -17.84
C PRO A 135 1.91 -20.54 -17.72
N LYS A 136 2.87 -21.11 -18.44
CA LYS A 136 3.23 -22.54 -18.34
C LYS A 136 3.85 -22.89 -16.99
N GLU A 137 4.41 -21.91 -16.30
CA GLU A 137 4.98 -22.09 -14.97
C GLU A 137 3.91 -22.07 -13.86
N PHE A 138 2.69 -21.61 -14.14
CA PHE A 138 1.61 -21.51 -13.16
C PHE A 138 1.00 -22.87 -12.90
N ARG A 139 0.79 -23.18 -11.61
CA ARG A 139 0.18 -24.45 -11.21
C ARG A 139 -1.35 -24.33 -11.19
N PRO A 140 -2.09 -25.07 -12.02
CA PRO A 140 -3.55 -24.99 -12.06
C PRO A 140 -4.21 -25.56 -10.78
N ASP A 141 -3.46 -26.30 -9.98
CA ASP A 141 -3.89 -26.86 -8.70
C ASP A 141 -3.36 -26.05 -7.50
N ALA A 142 -2.83 -24.85 -7.69
CA ALA A 142 -2.49 -23.96 -6.58
C ALA A 142 -3.75 -23.44 -5.89
N ASP A 143 -3.71 -23.33 -4.58
CA ASP A 143 -4.82 -22.78 -3.79
C ASP A 143 -4.94 -21.25 -3.97
N TYR A 144 -3.84 -20.59 -4.32
CA TYR A 144 -3.81 -19.18 -4.73
C TYR A 144 -2.50 -18.82 -5.45
N PHE A 145 -2.54 -17.66 -6.13
CA PHE A 145 -1.40 -17.03 -6.80
C PHE A 145 -1.13 -15.67 -6.15
N HIS A 146 0.09 -15.36 -5.75
CA HIS A 146 0.41 -14.14 -4.98
C HIS A 146 1.33 -13.18 -5.73
N ILE A 147 0.96 -11.88 -5.71
CA ILE A 147 1.79 -10.77 -6.18
C ILE A 147 1.90 -9.65 -5.12
N CYS A 148 2.99 -8.91 -5.14
CA CYS A 148 3.08 -7.58 -4.53
C CYS A 148 2.88 -6.55 -5.64
N MET A 149 1.71 -5.94 -5.70
CA MET A 149 1.27 -5.13 -6.85
C MET A 149 2.15 -3.90 -7.07
N ASN A 150 2.60 -3.26 -5.99
CA ASN A 150 3.53 -2.13 -6.03
C ASN A 150 4.68 -2.32 -5.04
N ASN A 151 5.90 -2.31 -5.55
CA ASN A 151 7.11 -2.57 -4.77
C ASN A 151 7.68 -1.27 -4.20
N THR A 152 7.31 -0.94 -2.98
CA THR A 152 7.66 0.29 -2.26
C THR A 152 9.16 0.58 -2.22
N ILE A 153 10.00 -0.47 -2.13
CA ILE A 153 11.46 -0.36 -1.98
C ILE A 153 12.14 -0.07 -3.31
N TYR A 154 11.65 -0.68 -4.40
CA TYR A 154 12.31 -0.65 -5.71
C TYR A 154 11.64 0.30 -6.70
N GLY A 155 10.42 0.78 -6.41
CA GLY A 155 9.70 1.71 -7.26
C GLY A 155 9.09 1.06 -8.51
N THR A 156 8.76 -0.23 -8.44
CA THR A 156 8.15 -0.98 -9.55
C THR A 156 6.70 -1.35 -9.25
N VAL A 157 5.86 -1.48 -10.29
CA VAL A 157 4.43 -1.78 -10.18
C VAL A 157 3.99 -2.70 -11.32
N PHE A 158 3.03 -3.60 -11.03
CA PHE A 158 2.33 -4.36 -12.06
C PHE A 158 1.35 -3.44 -12.81
N HIS A 159 1.57 -3.22 -14.08
CA HIS A 159 0.63 -2.52 -14.97
C HIS A 159 -0.40 -3.47 -15.58
N ALA A 160 -0.04 -4.74 -15.79
CA ALA A 160 -0.92 -5.81 -16.20
C ALA A 160 -0.93 -6.91 -15.13
N LEU A 161 -2.13 -7.49 -14.88
CA LEU A 161 -2.29 -8.59 -13.94
C LEU A 161 -1.98 -9.93 -14.61
N PRO A 162 -1.44 -10.92 -13.86
CA PRO A 162 -1.32 -12.28 -14.36
C PRO A 162 -2.70 -12.91 -14.62
N GLU A 163 -2.79 -13.70 -15.67
CA GLU A 163 -3.98 -14.51 -15.98
C GLU A 163 -3.83 -15.87 -15.28
N THR A 164 -4.42 -16.00 -14.11
CA THR A 164 -4.28 -17.17 -13.23
C THR A 164 -5.38 -18.23 -13.42
N GLY A 165 -6.30 -18.00 -14.37
CA GLY A 165 -7.45 -18.89 -14.58
C GLY A 165 -8.35 -18.96 -13.34
N ASP A 166 -8.67 -20.18 -12.90
CA ASP A 166 -9.52 -20.43 -11.73
C ASP A 166 -8.78 -20.28 -10.39
N VAL A 167 -7.45 -20.11 -10.41
CA VAL A 167 -6.63 -19.94 -9.20
C VAL A 167 -6.81 -18.51 -8.68
N PRO A 168 -7.28 -18.33 -7.42
CA PRO A 168 -7.49 -17.00 -6.85
C PRO A 168 -6.23 -16.15 -6.83
N LEU A 169 -6.28 -14.94 -7.40
CA LEU A 169 -5.19 -13.97 -7.33
C LEU A 169 -5.23 -13.24 -5.99
N VAL A 170 -4.12 -13.25 -5.27
CA VAL A 170 -3.91 -12.54 -4.00
C VAL A 170 -2.90 -11.43 -4.22
N ALA A 171 -3.21 -10.21 -3.78
CA ALA A 171 -2.28 -9.09 -3.96
C ALA A 171 -2.07 -8.25 -2.69
N ASP A 172 -0.79 -7.98 -2.39
CA ASP A 172 -0.38 -6.88 -1.51
C ASP A 172 -0.49 -5.58 -2.28
N ILE A 173 -1.46 -4.75 -1.91
CA ILE A 173 -1.69 -3.43 -2.49
C ILE A 173 -1.34 -2.29 -1.52
N SER A 174 -0.60 -2.56 -0.45
CA SER A 174 -0.32 -1.59 0.63
C SER A 174 0.18 -0.24 0.13
N SER A 175 1.03 -0.21 -0.90
CA SER A 175 1.61 1.05 -1.40
C SER A 175 0.93 1.61 -2.65
N CYS A 176 -0.17 1.01 -3.10
CA CYS A 176 -0.96 1.50 -4.23
C CYS A 176 -2.48 1.46 -4.02
N ILE A 177 -2.97 1.00 -2.87
CA ILE A 177 -4.40 1.09 -2.54
C ILE A 177 -4.87 2.54 -2.70
N LEU A 178 -6.05 2.74 -3.29
CA LEU A 178 -6.66 4.07 -3.54
C LEU A 178 -5.84 5.00 -4.45
N SER A 179 -4.79 4.53 -5.13
CA SER A 179 -3.99 5.37 -6.02
C SER A 179 -4.58 5.52 -7.43
N ARG A 180 -5.38 4.56 -7.84
CA ARG A 180 -6.09 4.46 -9.11
C ARG A 180 -7.25 3.47 -9.00
N PRO A 181 -8.19 3.44 -9.98
CA PRO A 181 -9.18 2.37 -10.07
C PRO A 181 -8.52 1.00 -10.21
N ILE A 182 -9.08 0.01 -9.52
CA ILE A 182 -8.69 -1.41 -9.58
C ILE A 182 -9.97 -2.22 -9.73
N ASP A 183 -10.02 -3.12 -10.71
CA ASP A 183 -11.11 -4.09 -10.80
C ASP A 183 -10.94 -5.15 -9.70
N VAL A 184 -11.68 -4.99 -8.61
CA VAL A 184 -11.63 -5.88 -7.43
C VAL A 184 -12.06 -7.31 -7.81
N SER A 185 -12.95 -7.49 -8.80
CA SER A 185 -13.45 -8.80 -9.21
C SER A 185 -12.37 -9.74 -9.75
N ARG A 186 -11.22 -9.18 -10.18
CA ARG A 186 -10.05 -9.96 -10.64
C ARG A 186 -9.27 -10.64 -9.52
N PHE A 187 -9.59 -10.35 -8.24
CA PHE A 187 -8.83 -10.83 -7.10
C PHE A 187 -9.67 -11.72 -6.19
N GLY A 188 -9.04 -12.75 -5.64
CA GLY A 188 -9.60 -13.47 -4.51
C GLY A 188 -9.40 -12.71 -3.21
N VAL A 189 -8.22 -12.13 -3.02
CA VAL A 189 -7.88 -11.32 -1.84
C VAL A 189 -7.00 -10.12 -2.22
N LEU A 190 -7.37 -8.96 -1.71
CA LEU A 190 -6.54 -7.77 -1.66
C LEU A 190 -6.26 -7.42 -0.20
N TYR A 191 -5.01 -7.09 0.14
CA TYR A 191 -4.72 -6.59 1.48
C TYR A 191 -3.77 -5.39 1.46
N ALA A 192 -3.92 -4.51 2.46
CA ALA A 192 -3.13 -3.30 2.57
C ALA A 192 -2.86 -2.90 4.02
N GLY A 193 -1.60 -2.62 4.34
CA GLY A 193 -1.26 -1.83 5.53
C GLY A 193 -1.61 -0.36 5.28
N ALA A 194 -2.48 0.20 6.11
CA ALA A 194 -3.07 1.53 5.88
C ALA A 194 -2.09 2.70 5.96
N GLN A 195 -0.97 2.55 6.66
CA GLN A 195 0.01 3.62 6.97
C GLN A 195 0.69 4.26 5.77
N LYS A 196 0.45 3.74 4.56
CA LYS A 196 1.07 4.29 3.34
C LYS A 196 0.16 5.30 2.65
N ASN A 197 -1.10 4.93 2.40
CA ASN A 197 -1.96 5.74 1.54
C ASN A 197 -3.37 5.98 2.09
N VAL A 198 -3.73 5.44 3.26
CA VAL A 198 -5.12 5.40 3.73
C VAL A 198 -5.30 6.02 5.11
N ALA A 199 -4.44 5.69 6.10
CA ALA A 199 -4.63 6.05 7.50
C ALA A 199 -3.29 6.04 8.26
N PRO A 200 -3.25 6.38 9.55
CA PRO A 200 -2.09 6.10 10.41
C PRO A 200 -1.81 4.60 10.51
N ALA A 201 -0.61 4.26 11.02
CA ALA A 201 -0.25 2.89 11.34
C ALA A 201 -1.25 2.27 12.35
N GLY A 202 -1.43 0.94 12.25
CA GLY A 202 -2.29 0.17 13.16
C GLY A 202 -3.48 -0.50 12.46
N LEU A 203 -3.94 0.02 11.34
CA LEU A 203 -5.01 -0.56 10.52
C LEU A 203 -4.44 -1.39 9.36
N THR A 204 -5.04 -2.54 9.14
CA THR A 204 -4.85 -3.38 7.94
C THR A 204 -6.20 -3.61 7.28
N ILE A 205 -6.31 -3.29 5.99
CA ILE A 205 -7.52 -3.54 5.20
C ILE A 205 -7.34 -4.87 4.47
N VAL A 206 -8.35 -5.72 4.53
CA VAL A 206 -8.44 -6.95 3.73
C VAL A 206 -9.78 -6.93 3.00
N ILE A 207 -9.75 -7.14 1.68
CA ILE A 207 -10.92 -7.30 0.82
C ILE A 207 -10.84 -8.73 0.30
N ILE A 208 -11.77 -9.58 0.69
CA ILE A 208 -11.73 -11.00 0.41
C ILE A 208 -13.06 -11.49 -0.18
N ARG A 209 -12.99 -12.28 -1.24
CA ARG A 209 -14.18 -12.90 -1.83
C ARG A 209 -14.78 -13.92 -0.86
N GLU A 210 -16.11 -13.90 -0.68
CA GLU A 210 -16.80 -14.66 0.37
C GLU A 210 -16.59 -16.17 0.25
N ASP A 211 -16.50 -16.73 -0.96
CA ASP A 211 -16.26 -18.16 -1.20
C ASP A 211 -14.88 -18.65 -0.72
N LEU A 212 -13.95 -17.72 -0.45
CA LEU A 212 -12.63 -18.02 0.09
C LEU A 212 -12.58 -17.98 1.62
N ILE A 213 -13.67 -17.57 2.28
CA ILE A 213 -13.80 -17.57 3.74
C ILE A 213 -14.33 -18.92 4.18
N GLY A 214 -13.42 -19.85 4.43
CA GLY A 214 -13.73 -21.22 4.83
C GLY A 214 -13.05 -21.64 6.13
N GLU A 215 -12.93 -22.95 6.33
CA GLU A 215 -12.16 -23.49 7.43
C GLU A 215 -10.67 -23.33 7.17
N PRO A 216 -9.92 -22.67 8.08
CA PRO A 216 -8.47 -22.49 7.93
C PRO A 216 -7.71 -23.80 8.17
N GLN A 217 -6.39 -23.77 8.02
CA GLN A 217 -5.53 -24.87 8.40
C GLN A 217 -5.71 -25.21 9.89
N GLU A 218 -5.57 -26.50 10.23
CA GLU A 218 -5.59 -26.95 11.64
C GLU A 218 -4.60 -26.16 12.50
N LYS A 219 -4.98 -25.82 13.71
CA LYS A 219 -4.20 -25.02 14.67
C LYS A 219 -3.99 -23.54 14.28
N THR A 220 -4.72 -23.02 13.30
CA THR A 220 -4.73 -21.58 13.03
C THR A 220 -5.26 -20.83 14.26
N PRO A 221 -4.50 -19.87 14.82
CA PRO A 221 -5.00 -19.05 15.94
C PRO A 221 -6.29 -18.30 15.55
N THR A 222 -7.25 -18.20 16.47
CA THR A 222 -8.55 -17.55 16.25
C THR A 222 -8.43 -16.17 15.62
N MET A 223 -7.48 -15.36 16.09
CA MET A 223 -7.21 -14.01 15.55
C MET A 223 -6.64 -14.00 14.14
N PHE A 224 -6.23 -15.15 13.61
CA PHE A 224 -5.69 -15.28 12.25
C PHE A 224 -6.69 -15.92 11.28
N MET A 225 -7.91 -16.22 11.75
CA MET A 225 -9.00 -16.76 10.91
C MET A 225 -9.79 -15.62 10.28
N TYR A 226 -9.86 -15.55 8.96
CA TYR A 226 -10.71 -14.54 8.28
C TYR A 226 -12.19 -14.72 8.64
N LYS A 227 -12.64 -15.96 8.83
CA LYS A 227 -14.01 -16.28 9.25
C LYS A 227 -14.38 -15.60 10.57
N THR A 228 -13.50 -15.64 11.59
CA THR A 228 -13.72 -14.98 12.88
C THR A 228 -13.99 -13.48 12.72
N HIS A 229 -13.23 -12.83 11.89
CA HIS A 229 -13.38 -11.39 11.65
C HIS A 229 -14.59 -11.06 10.76
N ALA A 230 -14.88 -11.90 9.76
CA ALA A 230 -16.04 -11.72 8.88
C ALA A 230 -17.37 -11.89 9.64
N GLU A 231 -17.48 -12.89 10.52
CA GLU A 231 -18.66 -13.14 11.34
C GLU A 231 -18.89 -12.11 12.45
N SER A 232 -17.86 -11.31 12.74
CA SER A 232 -17.88 -10.29 13.82
C SER A 232 -17.79 -8.86 13.29
N ASP A 233 -17.98 -8.62 11.98
CA ASP A 233 -17.87 -7.31 11.34
C ASP A 233 -16.58 -6.56 11.76
N SER A 234 -15.45 -7.29 11.80
CA SER A 234 -14.13 -6.81 12.25
C SER A 234 -14.05 -6.40 13.73
N MET A 235 -15.05 -6.71 14.54
CA MET A 235 -15.14 -6.33 15.95
C MET A 235 -15.10 -7.54 16.91
N TYR A 236 -14.44 -8.63 16.50
CA TYR A 236 -14.20 -9.77 17.40
C TYR A 236 -13.42 -9.33 18.65
N ASN A 237 -12.39 -8.51 18.49
CA ASN A 237 -11.72 -7.78 19.55
C ASN A 237 -11.83 -6.27 19.30
N THR A 238 -11.33 -5.44 20.21
CA THR A 238 -11.30 -3.99 20.03
C THR A 238 -10.45 -3.64 18.80
N PRO A 239 -11.04 -3.04 17.75
CA PRO A 239 -10.31 -2.69 16.54
C PRO A 239 -9.47 -1.41 16.75
N PRO A 240 -8.59 -1.04 15.81
CA PRO A 240 -7.83 0.21 15.89
C PRO A 240 -8.74 1.42 15.59
N CYS A 241 -9.62 1.75 16.54
CA CYS A 241 -10.75 2.68 16.37
C CYS A 241 -10.36 4.01 15.71
N TYR A 242 -9.31 4.66 16.23
CA TYR A 242 -8.87 5.95 15.69
C TYR A 242 -8.31 5.84 14.27
N SER A 243 -7.60 4.75 13.94
CA SER A 243 -7.09 4.55 12.57
C SER A 243 -8.23 4.27 11.58
N ILE A 244 -9.32 3.62 12.01
CA ILE A 244 -10.52 3.40 11.18
C ILE A 244 -11.27 4.73 10.96
N TYR A 245 -11.40 5.56 12.00
CA TYR A 245 -11.93 6.90 11.87
C TYR A 245 -11.11 7.75 10.87
N MET A 246 -9.78 7.74 11.00
CA MET A 246 -8.90 8.44 10.04
C MET A 246 -9.03 7.90 8.62
N CYS A 247 -9.21 6.58 8.46
CA CYS A 247 -9.50 5.95 7.18
C CYS A 247 -10.80 6.51 6.58
N LYS A 248 -11.89 6.60 7.39
CA LYS A 248 -13.16 7.21 6.98
C LYS A 248 -12.94 8.64 6.47
N LEU A 249 -12.22 9.47 7.21
CA LEU A 249 -11.93 10.85 6.79
C LEU A 249 -11.13 10.94 5.49
N VAL A 250 -10.13 10.06 5.31
CA VAL A 250 -9.35 10.01 4.05
C VAL A 250 -10.22 9.57 2.87
N LEU A 251 -11.14 8.63 3.07
CA LEU A 251 -12.09 8.20 2.03
C LEU A 251 -13.08 9.31 1.67
N GLU A 252 -13.58 10.06 2.65
CA GLU A 252 -14.41 11.24 2.45
C GLU A 252 -13.64 12.32 1.67
N TRP A 253 -12.40 12.60 2.03
CA TRP A 253 -11.51 13.51 1.29
C TRP A 253 -11.34 13.06 -0.16
N LEU A 254 -11.03 11.77 -0.37
CA LEU A 254 -10.84 11.22 -1.72
C LEU A 254 -12.11 11.36 -2.58
N LYS A 255 -13.27 11.10 -2.00
CA LYS A 255 -14.54 11.21 -2.68
C LYS A 255 -14.93 12.67 -2.97
N ASN A 256 -14.90 13.53 -1.93
CA ASN A 256 -15.53 14.85 -1.97
C ASN A 256 -14.57 15.97 -2.43
N GLU A 257 -13.29 15.92 -2.02
CA GLU A 257 -12.33 16.98 -2.37
C GLU A 257 -11.48 16.63 -3.60
N VAL A 258 -11.20 15.34 -3.80
CA VAL A 258 -10.40 14.87 -4.96
C VAL A 258 -11.28 14.58 -6.16
N GLY A 259 -12.49 14.02 -5.96
CA GLY A 259 -13.41 13.59 -7.02
C GLY A 259 -13.26 12.12 -7.41
N GLY A 260 -12.79 11.26 -6.47
CA GLY A 260 -12.69 9.81 -6.63
C GLY A 260 -11.40 9.30 -7.27
N LEU A 261 -11.34 7.99 -7.53
CA LEU A 261 -10.10 7.31 -7.94
C LEU A 261 -9.60 7.73 -9.32
N LYS A 262 -10.46 8.02 -10.29
CA LYS A 262 -10.02 8.48 -11.62
C LYS A 262 -9.33 9.85 -11.56
N ALA A 263 -9.86 10.75 -10.73
CA ALA A 263 -9.24 12.06 -10.51
C ALA A 263 -7.93 11.94 -9.73
N MET A 264 -7.87 11.01 -8.76
CA MET A 264 -6.65 10.72 -8.01
C MET A 264 -5.57 10.10 -8.89
N GLU A 265 -5.90 9.15 -9.75
CA GLU A 265 -4.95 8.57 -10.72
C GLU A 265 -4.33 9.67 -11.60
N LYS A 266 -5.15 10.57 -12.14
CA LYS A 266 -4.64 11.70 -12.93
C LYS A 266 -3.64 12.55 -12.15
N ARG A 267 -3.98 12.92 -10.90
CA ARG A 267 -3.07 13.68 -10.01
C ARG A 267 -1.78 12.93 -9.74
N ASN A 268 -1.85 11.62 -9.50
CA ASN A 268 -0.69 10.78 -9.21
C ASN A 268 0.22 10.61 -10.43
N VAL A 269 -0.36 10.40 -11.62
CA VAL A 269 0.39 10.33 -12.89
C VAL A 269 1.11 11.65 -13.16
N GLU A 270 0.43 12.80 -13.00
CA GLU A 270 1.04 14.12 -13.18
C GLU A 270 2.20 14.36 -12.19
N LYS A 271 2.04 13.99 -10.91
CA LYS A 271 3.13 14.09 -9.91
C LYS A 271 4.33 13.21 -10.26
N ALA A 272 4.07 11.97 -10.65
CA ALA A 272 5.13 11.03 -11.01
C ALA A 272 5.86 11.48 -12.28
N ALA A 273 5.14 12.03 -13.26
CA ALA A 273 5.72 12.55 -14.49
C ALA A 273 6.74 13.67 -14.21
N LEU A 274 6.48 14.59 -13.29
CA LEU A 274 7.44 15.64 -12.90
C LEU A 274 8.80 15.07 -12.52
N LEU A 275 8.83 14.02 -11.71
CA LEU A 275 10.07 13.37 -11.28
C LEU A 275 10.71 12.56 -12.42
N TYR A 276 9.92 11.75 -13.12
CA TYR A 276 10.48 10.90 -14.19
C TYR A 276 10.97 11.70 -15.39
N ASP A 277 10.33 12.81 -15.75
CA ASP A 277 10.77 13.71 -16.81
C ASP A 277 12.10 14.41 -16.42
N PHE A 278 12.21 14.83 -15.16
CA PHE A 278 13.48 15.36 -14.65
C PHE A 278 14.57 14.28 -14.68
N LEU A 279 14.32 13.08 -14.13
CA LEU A 279 15.30 11.99 -14.12
C LEU A 279 15.71 11.55 -15.54
N GLY A 280 14.81 11.70 -16.51
CA GLY A 280 15.10 11.38 -17.91
C GLY A 280 16.08 12.35 -18.61
N ARG A 281 16.19 13.60 -18.11
CA ARG A 281 17.09 14.63 -18.66
C ARG A 281 18.29 14.96 -17.76
N SER A 282 18.27 14.54 -16.50
CA SER A 282 19.34 14.78 -15.54
C SER A 282 20.63 14.08 -15.96
N LYS A 283 21.75 14.76 -15.78
CA LYS A 283 23.10 14.19 -15.97
C LYS A 283 23.62 13.53 -14.69
N LEU A 284 23.12 14.01 -13.55
CA LEU A 284 23.53 13.54 -12.22
C LEU A 284 22.63 12.44 -11.68
N PHE A 285 21.31 12.64 -11.70
CA PHE A 285 20.34 11.71 -11.12
C PHE A 285 19.85 10.69 -12.14
N LYS A 286 19.78 9.42 -11.71
CA LYS A 286 19.29 8.31 -12.55
C LYS A 286 18.18 7.56 -11.81
N GLY A 287 17.05 7.31 -12.49
CA GLY A 287 15.98 6.46 -11.97
C GLY A 287 16.42 4.99 -11.90
N CYS A 288 16.02 4.28 -10.84
CA CYS A 288 16.39 2.87 -10.65
C CYS A 288 15.43 1.89 -11.34
N ALA A 289 14.14 2.24 -11.46
CA ALA A 289 13.13 1.39 -12.07
C ALA A 289 13.13 1.53 -13.60
N GLU A 290 13.05 0.40 -14.30
CA GLU A 290 12.88 0.36 -15.75
C GLU A 290 11.54 0.98 -16.15
N LYS A 291 11.49 1.64 -17.32
CA LYS A 291 10.38 2.52 -17.73
C LYS A 291 9.02 1.81 -17.68
N GLU A 292 8.95 0.60 -18.17
CA GLU A 292 7.73 -0.21 -18.27
C GLU A 292 7.22 -0.73 -16.93
N SER A 293 8.04 -0.60 -15.88
CA SER A 293 7.70 -1.06 -14.51
C SER A 293 7.58 0.08 -13.50
N ARG A 294 7.68 1.33 -13.90
CA ARG A 294 7.72 2.50 -13.00
C ARG A 294 6.46 2.67 -12.19
N SER A 295 6.64 2.84 -10.88
CA SER A 295 5.55 3.15 -9.94
C SER A 295 5.19 4.64 -9.98
N ILE A 296 3.91 4.96 -9.88
CA ILE A 296 3.43 6.33 -9.67
C ILE A 296 3.37 6.73 -8.19
N MET A 297 3.74 5.81 -7.28
CA MET A 297 3.70 6.02 -5.82
C MET A 297 5.08 6.16 -5.19
N ASN A 298 6.06 5.42 -5.70
CA ASN A 298 7.42 5.37 -5.14
C ASN A 298 8.43 5.53 -6.27
N VAL A 299 9.10 6.66 -6.31
CA VAL A 299 10.13 6.97 -7.31
C VAL A 299 11.50 6.80 -6.68
N THR A 300 12.28 5.83 -7.16
CA THR A 300 13.64 5.53 -6.68
C THR A 300 14.68 6.08 -7.63
N PHE A 301 15.74 6.67 -7.09
CA PHE A 301 16.82 7.28 -7.87
C PHE A 301 18.14 7.32 -7.10
N VAL A 302 19.24 7.46 -7.84
CA VAL A 302 20.62 7.54 -7.34
C VAL A 302 21.40 8.60 -8.10
N THR A 303 22.51 9.08 -7.53
CA THR A 303 23.52 9.87 -8.28
C THR A 303 24.61 8.96 -8.86
N GLY A 304 24.76 7.75 -8.36
CA GLY A 304 25.85 6.83 -8.67
C GLY A 304 27.06 6.98 -7.72
N ASP A 305 27.07 8.01 -6.89
CA ASP A 305 28.05 8.25 -5.84
C ASP A 305 27.36 8.26 -4.48
N LYS A 306 27.80 7.40 -3.54
CA LYS A 306 27.17 7.25 -2.22
C LYS A 306 27.34 8.47 -1.32
N ASP A 307 28.45 9.18 -1.42
CA ASP A 307 28.71 10.39 -0.63
C ASP A 307 27.83 11.53 -1.12
N LEU A 308 27.63 11.60 -2.43
CA LEU A 308 26.74 12.59 -3.05
C LEU A 308 25.28 12.27 -2.77
N ASP A 309 24.87 10.99 -2.77
CA ASP A 309 23.54 10.56 -2.31
C ASP A 309 23.29 11.00 -0.85
N ALA A 310 24.28 10.81 0.04
CA ALA A 310 24.18 11.20 1.45
C ALA A 310 24.10 12.73 1.61
N LYS A 311 24.92 13.49 0.86
CA LYS A 311 24.88 14.96 0.82
C LYS A 311 23.51 15.46 0.39
N PHE A 312 22.97 14.93 -0.72
CA PHE A 312 21.63 15.28 -1.22
C PHE A 312 20.56 15.07 -0.16
N VAL A 313 20.55 13.90 0.50
CA VAL A 313 19.55 13.59 1.56
C VAL A 313 19.64 14.56 2.72
N GLN A 314 20.85 14.96 3.13
CA GLN A 314 21.05 15.91 4.23
C GLN A 314 20.58 17.31 3.87
N GLU A 315 20.97 17.82 2.70
CA GLU A 315 20.60 19.16 2.23
C GLU A 315 19.10 19.26 1.92
N ALA A 316 18.51 18.23 1.33
CA ALA A 316 17.07 18.14 1.09
C ALA A 316 16.28 18.18 2.40
N ALA A 317 16.73 17.46 3.44
CA ALA A 317 16.09 17.49 4.75
C ALA A 317 16.15 18.89 5.39
N ALA A 318 17.29 19.59 5.28
CA ALA A 318 17.45 20.96 5.74
C ALA A 318 16.54 21.95 4.98
N ALA A 319 16.26 21.67 3.70
CA ALA A 319 15.34 22.45 2.86
C ALA A 319 13.86 22.07 3.06
N GLY A 320 13.53 21.14 3.97
CA GLY A 320 12.14 20.75 4.28
C GLY A 320 11.60 19.57 3.47
N PHE A 321 12.46 18.87 2.71
CA PHE A 321 12.13 17.62 2.00
C PHE A 321 12.64 16.42 2.82
N VAL A 322 11.81 15.89 3.72
CA VAL A 322 12.25 14.88 4.68
C VAL A 322 11.99 13.45 4.19
N ASN A 323 12.80 12.51 4.70
CA ASN A 323 12.65 11.06 4.48
C ASN A 323 12.88 10.60 3.02
N LEU A 324 13.75 11.28 2.28
CA LEU A 324 14.14 10.91 0.91
C LEU A 324 15.16 9.76 0.86
N LYS A 325 15.84 9.42 1.97
CA LYS A 325 16.82 8.33 2.00
C LYS A 325 16.19 7.02 1.54
N GLY A 326 16.82 6.35 0.59
CA GLY A 326 16.42 5.04 0.09
C GLY A 326 16.50 3.94 1.15
N HIS A 327 15.91 2.79 0.86
CA HIS A 327 15.94 1.66 1.78
C HIS A 327 17.38 1.14 1.93
N ARG A 328 17.77 0.75 3.17
CA ARG A 328 19.14 0.30 3.50
C ARG A 328 19.70 -0.82 2.60
N SER A 329 18.81 -1.63 2.00
CA SER A 329 19.20 -2.73 1.10
C SER A 329 19.46 -2.31 -0.34
N VAL A 330 19.05 -1.10 -0.74
CA VAL A 330 19.17 -0.58 -2.12
C VAL A 330 20.09 0.63 -2.16
N GLY A 331 20.06 1.46 -1.11
CA GLY A 331 20.77 2.74 -1.09
C GLY A 331 20.01 3.83 -1.84
N GLY A 332 20.73 4.87 -2.25
CA GLY A 332 20.19 5.99 -3.00
C GLY A 332 19.07 6.74 -2.30
N MET A 333 18.14 7.26 -3.08
CA MET A 333 16.99 8.04 -2.65
C MET A 333 15.69 7.40 -3.10
N ARG A 334 14.61 7.73 -2.37
CA ARG A 334 13.24 7.36 -2.74
C ARG A 334 12.27 8.47 -2.36
N ALA A 335 11.61 9.04 -3.34
CA ALA A 335 10.48 9.92 -3.15
C ALA A 335 9.17 9.09 -3.16
N SER A 336 8.55 8.92 -1.99
CA SER A 336 7.23 8.32 -1.87
C SER A 336 6.18 9.44 -1.95
N ILE A 337 5.52 9.52 -3.12
CA ILE A 337 4.62 10.63 -3.50
C ILE A 337 3.14 10.22 -3.42
N TYR A 338 2.78 9.47 -2.40
CA TYR A 338 1.42 8.97 -2.18
C TYR A 338 0.32 10.03 -2.40
N ASN A 339 -0.93 9.63 -2.33
CA ASN A 339 -2.08 10.46 -2.65
C ASN A 339 -2.05 11.85 -1.99
N ALA A 340 -1.69 11.91 -0.71
CA ALA A 340 -1.72 13.13 0.08
C ALA A 340 -0.54 14.09 -0.17
N MET A 341 0.53 13.66 -0.86
CA MET A 341 1.61 14.56 -1.27
C MET A 341 1.07 15.56 -2.28
N PRO A 342 1.10 16.89 -1.98
CA PRO A 342 0.64 17.89 -2.92
C PRO A 342 1.58 17.97 -4.13
N ARG A 343 1.04 18.31 -5.30
CA ARG A 343 1.82 18.51 -6.54
C ARG A 343 2.96 19.51 -6.33
N GLU A 344 2.67 20.61 -5.65
CA GLU A 344 3.66 21.64 -5.28
C GLU A 344 4.89 21.06 -4.56
N GLY A 345 4.70 20.07 -3.66
CA GLY A 345 5.82 19.42 -2.97
C GLY A 345 6.74 18.67 -3.92
N VAL A 346 6.19 18.05 -4.95
CA VAL A 346 6.98 17.37 -6.00
C VAL A 346 7.65 18.38 -6.91
N GLU A 347 6.97 19.45 -7.32
CA GLU A 347 7.53 20.54 -8.13
C GLU A 347 8.74 21.19 -7.44
N LYS A 348 8.59 21.50 -6.15
CA LYS A 348 9.68 22.06 -5.32
C LYS A 348 10.84 21.10 -5.15
N LEU A 349 10.57 19.79 -5.00
CA LEU A 349 11.63 18.78 -4.95
C LEU A 349 12.40 18.74 -6.27
N VAL A 350 11.72 18.74 -7.42
CA VAL A 350 12.38 18.77 -8.73
C VAL A 350 13.25 20.03 -8.87
N GLN A 351 12.74 21.19 -8.49
CA GLN A 351 13.52 22.44 -8.50
C GLN A 351 14.76 22.37 -7.61
N PHE A 352 14.63 21.77 -6.43
CA PHE A 352 15.77 21.53 -5.53
C PHE A 352 16.79 20.56 -6.17
N MET A 353 16.35 19.49 -6.80
CA MET A 353 17.22 18.56 -7.54
C MET A 353 17.97 19.23 -8.69
N GLU A 354 17.29 20.09 -9.45
CA GLU A 354 17.92 20.87 -10.55
C GLU A 354 19.03 21.83 -10.03
N ASN A 355 18.80 22.46 -8.89
CA ASN A 355 19.79 23.34 -8.27
C ASN A 355 20.97 22.53 -7.73
N PHE A 356 20.69 21.44 -7.02
CA PHE A 356 21.72 20.53 -6.52
C PHE A 356 22.59 19.97 -7.65
N GLU A 357 21.99 19.59 -8.78
CA GLU A 357 22.73 19.13 -9.97
C GLU A 357 23.68 20.20 -10.50
N LYS A 358 23.25 21.47 -10.62
CA LYS A 358 24.11 22.58 -11.09
C LYS A 358 25.32 22.84 -10.18
N GLU A 359 25.17 22.58 -8.90
CA GLU A 359 26.22 22.80 -7.89
C GLU A 359 27.21 21.63 -7.76
N ASN A 360 26.81 20.42 -8.22
CA ASN A 360 27.55 19.19 -7.96
C ASN A 360 27.82 18.33 -9.22
N ALA A 361 27.46 18.81 -10.43
CA ALA A 361 27.70 18.12 -11.71
C ALA A 361 28.96 18.59 -12.43
#